data_ae34f150d81b0274cbabf0d3e6135d55
#
_entry.id   ae34f150d81b0274cbabf0d3e6135d55
#
_cell.length_a   1.000
_cell.length_b   1.000
_cell.length_c   1.000
_cell.angle_alpha   90.00
_cell.angle_beta   90.00
_cell.angle_gamma   90.00
#
_symmetry.space_group_name_H-M   'P 1'
#
loop_
_entity.id
_entity.type
_entity.pdbx_description
1 polymer ?
#
loop_
_entity_poly.entity_id
_entity_poly.type
_entity_poly.pdbx_seq_one_letter_code
_entity_poly.pdbx_strand_id
1 'polypeptide(L)'
;MYVRCRTDDATAAALDASTANTAGGFGRATWSLNRNQALGAGVSAVLSMNGQWAQKNLDSGQKFSIGGATSVRAYRSAVLSGDSGAFGSLELRYILPIPPTMEPTGTWQLAAFVDSAMVQTNKNPFSSGSNEASLSGAGLGLNWQGSKGVSGRIFIASSLGELPSQLAGSESTHTNAWWELSLAF
;
A
#
# COMPACT_ATOMS: atom_id res chain seq x y z
N MET A 1 10.42 17.66 2.75
CA MET A 1 11.57 17.15 3.53
C MET A 1 12.78 17.15 2.61
N TYR A 2 13.89 17.74 3.01
CA TYR A 2 15.16 17.75 2.28
C TYR A 2 16.11 16.75 2.97
N VAL A 3 16.58 15.74 2.24
CA VAL A 3 17.47 14.69 2.78
C VAL A 3 18.70 14.62 1.87
N ARG A 4 19.85 14.29 2.42
CA ARG A 4 21.11 14.14 1.68
C ARG A 4 21.55 12.68 1.73
N CYS A 5 21.64 12.04 0.57
CA CYS A 5 22.25 10.73 0.43
C CYS A 5 23.75 10.90 0.17
N ARG A 6 24.61 10.19 0.91
CA ARG A 6 26.05 10.25 0.80
C ARG A 6 26.60 8.87 0.46
N THR A 7 27.45 8.82 -0.54
CA THR A 7 28.22 7.63 -0.92
C THR A 7 29.67 7.88 -0.54
N ASP A 8 30.22 7.08 0.37
CA ASP A 8 31.57 7.29 0.91
C ASP A 8 32.66 6.58 0.06
N ASP A 9 32.28 5.71 -0.90
CA ASP A 9 33.17 5.04 -1.84
C ASP A 9 33.15 5.74 -3.20
N ALA A 10 34.34 6.12 -3.70
CA ALA A 10 34.49 6.81 -4.98
C ALA A 10 34.02 5.97 -6.18
N THR A 11 34.21 4.64 -6.13
CA THR A 11 33.76 3.72 -7.18
C THR A 11 32.25 3.62 -7.21
N ALA A 12 31.61 3.47 -6.02
CA ALA A 12 30.17 3.45 -5.89
C ALA A 12 29.54 4.80 -6.29
N ALA A 13 30.18 5.92 -5.97
CA ALA A 13 29.74 7.26 -6.37
C ALA A 13 29.78 7.45 -7.90
N ALA A 14 30.84 6.96 -8.55
CA ALA A 14 30.95 7.03 -10.02
C ALA A 14 29.90 6.16 -10.72
N LEU A 15 29.64 4.96 -10.18
CA LEU A 15 28.58 4.08 -10.68
C LEU A 15 27.19 4.70 -10.50
N ASP A 16 26.88 5.24 -9.34
CA ASP A 16 25.61 5.95 -9.09
C ASP A 16 25.42 7.13 -10.06
N ALA A 17 26.46 7.94 -10.24
CA ALA A 17 26.41 9.10 -11.15
C ALA A 17 26.16 8.71 -12.61
N SER A 18 26.62 7.54 -13.03
CA SER A 18 26.42 7.02 -14.40
C SER A 18 25.10 6.24 -14.58
N THR A 19 24.37 5.97 -13.49
CA THR A 19 23.12 5.20 -13.50
C THR A 19 21.97 5.97 -12.83
N ALA A 20 21.62 5.60 -11.61
CA ALA A 20 20.45 6.13 -10.91
C ALA A 20 20.64 7.60 -10.45
N ASN A 21 21.88 8.04 -10.24
CA ASN A 21 22.23 9.39 -9.78
C ASN A 21 21.45 9.81 -8.51
N THR A 22 21.43 8.92 -7.53
CA THR A 22 20.69 9.10 -6.28
C THR A 22 21.41 9.98 -5.27
N ALA A 23 22.76 10.03 -5.35
CA ALA A 23 23.60 10.80 -4.43
C ALA A 23 23.25 12.29 -4.40
N GLY A 24 23.53 12.92 -3.26
CA GLY A 24 23.31 14.36 -3.05
C GLY A 24 21.96 14.69 -2.43
N GLY A 25 21.58 15.96 -2.49
CA GLY A 25 20.28 16.42 -1.95
C GLY A 25 19.13 16.11 -2.88
N PHE A 26 17.97 15.81 -2.31
CA PHE A 26 16.72 15.59 -3.05
C PHE A 26 15.51 16.22 -2.34
N GLY A 27 14.52 16.61 -3.13
CA GLY A 27 13.20 17.02 -2.65
C GLY A 27 12.18 15.88 -2.82
N ARG A 28 11.39 15.65 -1.78
CA ARG A 28 10.29 14.67 -1.76
C ARG A 28 9.08 15.28 -1.06
N ALA A 29 7.92 15.16 -1.67
CA ALA A 29 6.65 15.52 -1.07
C ALA A 29 5.79 14.25 -0.88
N THR A 30 5.20 14.10 0.28
CA THR A 30 4.23 13.04 0.59
C THR A 30 2.91 13.66 1.02
N TRP A 31 1.81 12.98 0.69
CA TRP A 31 0.47 13.41 1.07
C TRP A 31 -0.36 12.20 1.50
N SER A 32 -1.36 12.44 2.32
CA SER A 32 -2.35 11.43 2.68
C SER A 32 -3.72 12.07 2.88
N LEU A 33 -4.77 11.33 2.53
CA LEU A 33 -6.16 11.69 2.75
C LEU A 33 -6.88 10.46 3.30
N ASN A 34 -7.57 10.62 4.42
CA ASN A 34 -8.43 9.60 4.99
C ASN A 34 -9.80 10.21 5.31
N ARG A 35 -10.87 9.54 4.85
CA ARG A 35 -12.25 9.94 5.14
C ARG A 35 -13.05 8.72 5.56
N ASN A 36 -13.72 8.83 6.69
CA ASN A 36 -14.72 7.87 7.13
C ASN A 36 -16.09 8.57 7.11
N GLN A 37 -17.03 8.00 6.35
CA GLN A 37 -18.36 8.55 6.14
C GLN A 37 -19.40 7.52 6.58
N ALA A 38 -20.17 7.83 7.62
CA ALA A 38 -21.37 7.06 7.98
C ALA A 38 -22.45 7.27 6.91
N LEU A 39 -23.00 6.16 6.41
CA LEU A 39 -24.06 6.14 5.40
C LEU A 39 -25.42 5.79 5.99
N GLY A 40 -25.48 5.43 7.28
CA GLY A 40 -26.68 4.99 7.98
C GLY A 40 -26.87 3.48 8.00
N ALA A 41 -27.82 3.00 8.79
CA ALA A 41 -28.16 1.57 8.92
C ALA A 41 -26.96 0.63 9.20
N GLY A 42 -25.97 1.11 9.96
CA GLY A 42 -24.77 0.32 10.27
C GLY A 42 -23.74 0.25 9.13
N VAL A 43 -23.97 0.98 8.02
CA VAL A 43 -23.04 1.06 6.87
C VAL A 43 -22.17 2.30 6.98
N SER A 44 -20.90 2.15 6.64
CA SER A 44 -19.95 3.25 6.48
C SER A 44 -19.05 3.04 5.26
N ALA A 45 -18.56 4.13 4.69
CA ALA A 45 -17.57 4.13 3.62
C ALA A 45 -16.26 4.72 4.16
N VAL A 46 -15.15 4.07 3.88
CA VAL A 46 -13.80 4.53 4.20
C VAL A 46 -13.02 4.75 2.92
N LEU A 47 -12.58 5.97 2.69
CA LEU A 47 -11.66 6.33 1.63
C LEU A 47 -10.28 6.58 2.24
N SER A 48 -9.28 5.89 1.72
CA SER A 48 -7.87 6.09 2.11
C SER A 48 -7.04 6.33 0.86
N MET A 49 -6.28 7.40 0.84
CA MET A 49 -5.39 7.73 -0.28
C MET A 49 -4.06 8.24 0.28
N ASN A 50 -2.98 7.88 -0.35
CA ASN A 50 -1.67 8.45 -0.07
C ASN A 50 -0.80 8.45 -1.32
N GLY A 51 0.24 9.25 -1.30
CA GLY A 51 1.15 9.32 -2.43
C GLY A 51 2.44 10.04 -2.11
N GLN A 52 3.36 9.90 -3.03
CA GLN A 52 4.69 10.50 -2.99
C GLN A 52 5.04 11.09 -4.36
N TRP A 53 5.66 12.24 -4.34
CA TRP A 53 6.31 12.83 -5.49
C TRP A 53 7.78 13.09 -5.17
N ALA A 54 8.68 12.76 -6.10
CA ALA A 54 10.11 12.98 -5.98
C ALA A 54 10.62 13.89 -7.10
N GLN A 55 11.61 14.72 -6.78
CA GLN A 55 12.24 15.64 -7.73
C GLN A 55 13.28 14.95 -8.61
N LYS A 56 13.92 13.90 -8.11
CA LYS A 56 14.96 13.10 -8.78
C LYS A 56 14.83 11.63 -8.38
N ASN A 57 15.69 10.78 -8.94
CA ASN A 57 15.78 9.39 -8.51
C ASN A 57 16.18 9.30 -7.03
N LEU A 58 15.53 8.41 -6.32
CA LEU A 58 15.69 8.20 -4.88
C LEU A 58 16.47 6.92 -4.60
N ASP A 59 17.15 6.92 -3.48
CA ASP A 59 17.65 5.68 -2.87
C ASP A 59 16.49 4.71 -2.59
N SER A 60 16.75 3.40 -2.66
CA SER A 60 15.74 2.35 -2.48
C SER A 60 14.93 2.48 -1.18
N GLY A 61 15.57 2.91 -0.09
CA GLY A 61 14.91 3.13 1.20
C GLY A 61 14.00 4.37 1.24
N GLN A 62 13.98 5.20 0.20
CA GLN A 62 13.16 6.41 0.10
C GLN A 62 12.03 6.29 -0.93
N LYS A 63 12.00 5.20 -1.69
CA LYS A 63 10.98 4.95 -2.71
C LYS A 63 9.61 4.68 -2.09
N PHE A 64 8.57 5.01 -2.85
CA PHE A 64 7.18 4.69 -2.52
C PHE A 64 6.91 3.23 -2.90
N SER A 65 6.55 2.40 -1.93
CA SER A 65 6.28 0.98 -2.15
C SER A 65 4.78 0.71 -2.22
N ILE A 66 4.39 -0.19 -3.13
CA ILE A 66 3.01 -0.64 -3.30
C ILE A 66 2.90 -2.17 -3.19
N GLY A 67 1.71 -2.64 -2.80
CA GLY A 67 1.42 -4.03 -2.44
C GLY A 67 1.47 -4.25 -0.93
N GLY A 68 0.68 -5.22 -0.45
CA GLY A 68 0.60 -5.61 0.96
C GLY A 68 -0.65 -5.14 1.69
N ALA A 69 -0.77 -5.55 2.94
CA ALA A 69 -1.95 -5.34 3.80
C ALA A 69 -2.38 -3.87 3.98
N THR A 70 -1.45 -2.92 3.83
CA THR A 70 -1.69 -1.48 3.97
C THR A 70 -1.70 -0.72 2.64
N SER A 71 -1.63 -1.44 1.52
CA SER A 71 -1.67 -0.92 0.16
C SER A 71 -2.60 -1.80 -0.68
N VAL A 72 -2.18 -2.29 -1.86
CA VAL A 72 -2.99 -3.19 -2.68
C VAL A 72 -2.93 -4.59 -2.09
N ARG A 73 -3.98 -4.96 -1.34
CA ARG A 73 -4.04 -6.18 -0.49
C ARG A 73 -3.98 -7.49 -1.27
N ALA A 74 -4.22 -7.46 -2.57
CA ALA A 74 -4.10 -8.61 -3.45
C ALA A 74 -2.65 -9.06 -3.69
N TYR A 75 -1.65 -8.25 -3.35
CA TYR A 75 -0.24 -8.51 -3.63
C TYR A 75 0.60 -8.56 -2.35
N ARG A 76 1.79 -9.18 -2.44
CA ARG A 76 2.76 -9.19 -1.35
C ARG A 76 3.23 -7.79 -0.99
N SER A 77 3.72 -7.64 0.24
CA SER A 77 4.24 -6.35 0.72
C SER A 77 5.40 -5.88 -0.14
N ALA A 78 5.35 -4.59 -0.52
CA ALA A 78 6.40 -3.91 -1.27
C ALA A 78 6.81 -4.63 -2.57
N VAL A 79 5.86 -5.26 -3.27
CA VAL A 79 6.13 -6.01 -4.51
C VAL A 79 6.66 -5.12 -5.62
N LEU A 80 6.29 -3.84 -5.62
CA LEU A 80 6.82 -2.81 -6.52
C LEU A 80 7.12 -1.54 -5.73
N SER A 81 8.08 -0.77 -6.23
CA SER A 81 8.43 0.53 -5.66
C SER A 81 8.84 1.52 -6.73
N GLY A 82 8.64 2.81 -6.46
CA GLY A 82 9.02 3.88 -7.38
C GLY A 82 9.38 5.17 -6.65
N ASP A 83 10.02 6.08 -7.35
CA ASP A 83 10.38 7.40 -6.83
C ASP A 83 9.13 8.25 -6.55
N SER A 84 8.12 8.10 -7.41
CA SER A 84 6.82 8.72 -7.26
C SER A 84 5.72 7.66 -7.37
N GLY A 85 4.59 7.90 -6.72
CA GLY A 85 3.46 6.97 -6.78
C GLY A 85 2.27 7.46 -5.99
N ALA A 86 1.17 6.76 -6.17
CA ALA A 86 -0.07 6.99 -5.43
C ALA A 86 -0.78 5.67 -5.18
N PHE A 87 -1.50 5.62 -4.08
CA PHE A 87 -2.38 4.53 -3.68
C PHE A 87 -3.73 5.11 -3.28
N GLY A 88 -4.80 4.38 -3.62
CA GLY A 88 -6.16 4.65 -3.18
C GLY A 88 -6.90 3.37 -2.84
N SER A 89 -7.70 3.42 -1.79
CA SER A 89 -8.58 2.34 -1.34
C SER A 89 -9.96 2.91 -1.00
N LEU A 90 -11.00 2.24 -1.48
CA LEU A 90 -12.38 2.47 -1.06
C LEU A 90 -12.89 1.20 -0.39
N GLU A 91 -13.36 1.33 0.84
CA GLU A 91 -13.86 0.22 1.64
C GLU A 91 -15.27 0.54 2.15
N LEU A 92 -16.23 -0.34 1.90
CA LEU A 92 -17.56 -0.31 2.49
C LEU A 92 -17.58 -1.28 3.68
N ARG A 93 -18.04 -0.83 4.83
CA ARG A 93 -18.16 -1.60 6.07
C ARG A 93 -19.61 -1.68 6.50
N TYR A 94 -20.02 -2.85 6.95
CA TYR A 94 -21.33 -3.09 7.52
C TYR A 94 -21.21 -3.73 8.91
N ILE A 95 -21.79 -3.08 9.91
CA ILE A 95 -21.86 -3.62 11.27
C ILE A 95 -22.86 -4.78 11.28
N LEU A 96 -22.38 -5.97 11.62
CA LEU A 96 -23.20 -7.15 11.72
C LEU A 96 -24.08 -7.07 12.99
N PRO A 97 -25.39 -7.35 12.89
CA PRO A 97 -26.30 -7.34 14.02
C PRO A 97 -26.16 -8.64 14.85
N ILE A 98 -24.97 -8.84 15.43
CA ILE A 98 -24.66 -10.03 16.23
C ILE A 98 -25.09 -9.78 17.67
N PRO A 99 -25.80 -10.75 18.32
CA PRO A 99 -26.17 -10.63 19.72
C PRO A 99 -24.96 -10.44 20.63
N PRO A 100 -25.05 -9.59 21.68
CA PRO A 100 -23.92 -9.33 22.59
C PRO A 100 -23.49 -10.54 23.44
N THR A 101 -24.30 -11.60 23.43
CA THR A 101 -24.00 -12.88 24.09
C THR A 101 -23.17 -13.83 23.27
N MET A 102 -22.94 -13.52 21.97
CA MET A 102 -22.13 -14.36 21.09
C MET A 102 -20.64 -14.13 21.36
N GLU A 103 -19.91 -15.19 21.64
CA GLU A 103 -18.46 -15.13 21.81
C GLU A 103 -17.71 -15.24 20.47
N PRO A 104 -16.58 -14.49 20.28
CA PRO A 104 -16.10 -13.48 21.21
C PRO A 104 -16.96 -12.22 21.17
N THR A 105 -17.26 -11.67 22.35
CA THR A 105 -18.06 -10.46 22.47
C THR A 105 -17.39 -9.27 21.80
N GLY A 106 -18.18 -8.42 21.17
CA GLY A 106 -17.65 -7.22 20.51
C GLY A 106 -18.48 -6.80 19.28
N THR A 107 -17.96 -5.81 18.57
CA THR A 107 -18.55 -5.34 17.32
C THR A 107 -17.89 -6.03 16.14
N TRP A 108 -18.70 -6.66 15.31
CA TRP A 108 -18.26 -7.31 14.08
C TRP A 108 -18.64 -6.46 12.87
N GLN A 109 -17.73 -6.31 11.92
CA GLN A 109 -17.97 -5.59 10.69
C GLN A 109 -17.51 -6.42 9.49
N LEU A 110 -18.41 -6.63 8.55
CA LEU A 110 -18.05 -7.11 7.21
C LEU A 110 -17.53 -5.93 6.39
N ALA A 111 -16.47 -6.15 5.64
CA ALA A 111 -15.87 -5.16 4.75
C ALA A 111 -15.81 -5.70 3.31
N ALA A 112 -16.09 -4.84 2.34
CA ALA A 112 -15.78 -5.07 0.93
C ALA A 112 -14.97 -3.89 0.41
N PHE A 113 -13.92 -4.15 -0.36
CA PHE A 113 -12.99 -3.10 -0.75
C PHE A 113 -12.43 -3.25 -2.16
N VAL A 114 -11.98 -2.12 -2.71
CA VAL A 114 -11.20 -2.04 -3.93
C VAL A 114 -9.97 -1.19 -3.65
N ASP A 115 -8.80 -1.70 -4.03
CA ASP A 115 -7.50 -1.06 -3.91
C ASP A 115 -6.92 -0.80 -5.29
N SER A 116 -6.26 0.33 -5.47
CA SER A 116 -5.49 0.63 -6.68
C SER A 116 -4.26 1.45 -6.33
N ALA A 117 -3.15 1.17 -7.00
CA ALA A 117 -1.91 1.91 -6.85
C ALA A 117 -1.15 2.00 -8.16
N MET A 118 -0.35 3.06 -8.29
CA MET A 118 0.57 3.26 -9.40
C MET A 118 1.91 3.77 -8.89
N VAL A 119 2.99 3.40 -9.56
CA VAL A 119 4.33 3.89 -9.29
C VAL A 119 5.05 4.26 -10.58
N GLN A 120 5.86 5.30 -10.52
CA GLN A 120 6.90 5.63 -11.49
C GLN A 120 8.24 5.16 -10.88
N THR A 121 8.83 4.12 -11.46
CA THR A 121 10.00 3.43 -10.92
C THR A 121 11.19 4.36 -10.73
N ASN A 122 11.50 5.16 -11.75
CA ASN A 122 12.58 6.15 -11.73
C ASN A 122 12.05 7.49 -12.24
N LYS A 123 12.30 8.55 -11.51
CA LYS A 123 11.95 9.91 -11.93
C LYS A 123 12.66 10.30 -13.23
N ASN A 124 13.94 9.95 -13.32
CA ASN A 124 14.79 10.08 -14.49
C ASN A 124 15.18 8.66 -14.93
N PRO A 125 14.53 8.06 -15.92
CA PRO A 125 14.86 6.73 -16.39
C PRO A 125 16.30 6.64 -16.90
N PHE A 126 17.00 5.59 -16.51
CA PHE A 126 18.38 5.30 -16.92
C PHE A 126 18.54 3.90 -17.52
N SER A 127 17.45 3.14 -17.64
CA SER A 127 17.40 1.84 -18.29
C SER A 127 16.23 1.77 -19.26
N SER A 128 16.34 0.90 -20.25
CA SER A 128 15.23 0.58 -21.17
C SER A 128 14.20 -0.31 -20.44
N GLY A 129 12.92 -0.12 -20.75
CA GLY A 129 11.82 -0.88 -20.17
C GLY A 129 10.71 0.01 -19.65
N SER A 130 9.64 -0.60 -19.14
CA SER A 130 8.52 0.15 -18.58
C SER A 130 8.94 0.80 -17.25
N ASN A 131 8.78 2.12 -17.20
CA ASN A 131 9.11 2.94 -16.03
C ASN A 131 7.88 3.16 -15.11
N GLU A 132 6.73 2.68 -15.53
CA GLU A 132 5.48 2.80 -14.78
C GLU A 132 4.87 1.43 -14.55
N ALA A 133 4.25 1.26 -13.39
CA ALA A 133 3.52 0.05 -13.03
C ALA A 133 2.28 0.42 -12.23
N SER A 134 1.20 -0.34 -12.42
CA SER A 134 -0.02 -0.21 -11.64
C SER A 134 -0.46 -1.57 -11.11
N LEU A 135 -1.05 -1.55 -9.92
CA LEU A 135 -1.65 -2.71 -9.27
C LEU A 135 -3.08 -2.37 -8.89
N SER A 136 -3.99 -3.32 -9.05
CA SER A 136 -5.35 -3.20 -8.57
C SER A 136 -5.83 -4.52 -7.97
N GLY A 137 -6.72 -4.45 -7.01
CA GLY A 137 -7.29 -5.61 -6.35
C GLY A 137 -8.61 -5.30 -5.68
N ALA A 138 -9.40 -6.34 -5.45
CA ALA A 138 -10.62 -6.26 -4.67
C ALA A 138 -10.70 -7.40 -3.68
N GLY A 139 -11.46 -7.24 -2.62
CA GLY A 139 -11.56 -8.26 -1.61
C GLY A 139 -12.65 -8.04 -0.59
N LEU A 140 -12.71 -8.99 0.33
CA LEU A 140 -13.60 -8.98 1.47
C LEU A 140 -12.79 -9.07 2.76
N GLY A 141 -13.35 -8.55 3.83
CA GLY A 141 -12.74 -8.58 5.15
C GLY A 141 -13.76 -8.74 6.26
N LEU A 142 -13.27 -9.20 7.39
CA LEU A 142 -14.00 -9.26 8.64
C LEU A 142 -13.16 -8.53 9.69
N ASN A 143 -13.73 -7.49 10.28
CA ASN A 143 -13.15 -6.76 11.40
C ASN A 143 -13.92 -7.10 12.67
N TRP A 144 -13.21 -7.29 13.75
CA TRP A 144 -13.76 -7.50 15.07
C TRP A 144 -13.12 -6.52 16.06
N GLN A 145 -13.96 -5.83 16.81
CA GLN A 145 -13.54 -4.95 17.90
C GLN A 145 -14.11 -5.50 19.19
N GLY A 146 -13.25 -6.15 19.95
CA GLY A 146 -13.58 -6.70 21.27
C GLY A 146 -13.52 -5.70 22.40
N SER A 147 -13.75 -6.17 23.62
CA SER A 147 -13.54 -5.43 24.84
C SER A 147 -12.06 -5.32 25.20
N LYS A 148 -11.72 -4.38 26.10
CA LYS A 148 -10.36 -4.21 26.65
C LYS A 148 -9.27 -3.97 25.58
N GLY A 149 -9.60 -3.24 24.51
CA GLY A 149 -8.63 -2.86 23.49
C GLY A 149 -8.15 -3.98 22.57
N VAL A 150 -8.78 -5.14 22.60
CA VAL A 150 -8.48 -6.24 21.65
C VAL A 150 -9.21 -5.99 20.35
N SER A 151 -8.52 -6.11 19.24
CA SER A 151 -9.15 -6.07 17.91
C SER A 151 -8.48 -7.05 16.95
N GLY A 152 -9.27 -7.58 16.03
CA GLY A 152 -8.80 -8.48 15.00
C GLY A 152 -9.36 -8.12 13.63
N ARG A 153 -8.62 -8.41 12.58
CA ARG A 153 -9.11 -8.30 11.21
C ARG A 153 -8.49 -9.37 10.31
N ILE A 154 -9.30 -9.82 9.38
CA ILE A 154 -8.89 -10.77 8.36
C ILE A 154 -9.37 -10.23 7.01
N PHE A 155 -8.53 -10.30 5.99
CA PHE A 155 -8.86 -9.94 4.61
C PHE A 155 -8.48 -11.05 3.67
N ILE A 156 -9.27 -11.22 2.63
CA ILE A 156 -8.92 -11.97 1.44
C ILE A 156 -9.11 -11.06 0.22
N ALA A 157 -8.12 -11.00 -0.64
CA ALA A 157 -8.11 -10.10 -1.80
C ALA A 157 -7.52 -10.79 -3.01
N SER A 158 -8.11 -10.53 -4.17
CA SER A 158 -7.63 -11.00 -5.48
C SER A 158 -7.26 -9.82 -6.36
N SER A 159 -6.24 -10.03 -7.19
CA SER A 159 -5.81 -9.04 -8.19
C SER A 159 -6.89 -8.80 -9.24
N LEU A 160 -6.95 -7.56 -9.73
CA LEU A 160 -7.78 -7.14 -10.84
C LEU A 160 -6.89 -6.68 -12.00
N GLY A 161 -7.27 -7.07 -13.21
CA GLY A 161 -6.53 -6.69 -14.43
C GLY A 161 -5.29 -7.53 -14.68
N GLU A 162 -4.49 -7.08 -15.65
CA GLU A 162 -3.24 -7.74 -16.04
C GLU A 162 -2.08 -7.38 -15.12
N LEU A 163 -1.14 -8.31 -14.97
CA LEU A 163 0.07 -8.07 -14.21
C LEU A 163 1.00 -7.12 -14.96
N PRO A 164 1.61 -6.14 -14.27
CA PRO A 164 2.65 -5.31 -14.85
C PRO A 164 3.81 -6.16 -15.37
N SER A 165 4.43 -5.72 -16.46
CA SER A 165 5.58 -6.41 -17.06
C SER A 165 6.75 -6.62 -16.09
N GLN A 166 6.89 -5.74 -15.09
CA GLN A 166 7.89 -5.83 -14.02
C GLN A 166 7.69 -7.07 -13.11
N LEU A 167 6.47 -7.63 -13.08
CA LEU A 167 6.13 -8.84 -12.33
C LEU A 167 6.00 -10.08 -13.24
N ALA A 168 6.17 -9.93 -14.54
CA ALA A 168 6.08 -11.05 -15.48
C ALA A 168 7.11 -12.15 -15.13
N GLY A 169 6.62 -13.36 -14.92
CA GLY A 169 7.44 -14.53 -14.56
C GLY A 169 7.74 -14.73 -13.08
N SER A 170 7.46 -13.73 -12.22
CA SER A 170 7.65 -13.89 -10.78
C SER A 170 6.39 -14.33 -10.05
N GLU A 171 5.25 -14.02 -10.61
CA GLU A 171 3.96 -14.26 -9.95
C GLU A 171 2.84 -14.51 -11.00
N SER A 172 2.01 -15.49 -10.77
CA SER A 172 0.73 -15.71 -11.45
C SER A 172 -0.41 -15.14 -10.59
N THR A 173 -1.61 -15.00 -11.10
CA THR A 173 -2.79 -14.44 -10.39
C THR A 173 -2.74 -14.55 -8.87
N HIS A 174 -2.97 -13.43 -8.18
CA HIS A 174 -2.76 -13.36 -6.74
C HIS A 174 -4.09 -13.31 -6.02
N THR A 175 -4.25 -14.26 -5.12
CA THR A 175 -5.16 -14.18 -3.99
C THR A 175 -4.32 -14.25 -2.73
N ASN A 176 -4.33 -13.18 -1.95
CA ASN A 176 -3.65 -13.13 -0.67
C ASN A 176 -4.65 -13.02 0.47
N ALA A 177 -4.29 -13.62 1.59
CA ALA A 177 -5.00 -13.48 2.85
C ALA A 177 -4.10 -12.80 3.87
N TRP A 178 -4.67 -11.86 4.62
CA TRP A 178 -4.01 -11.11 5.67
C TRP A 178 -4.79 -11.23 6.95
N TRP A 179 -4.11 -11.34 8.07
CA TRP A 179 -4.71 -11.27 9.38
C TRP A 179 -3.88 -10.38 10.29
N GLU A 180 -4.56 -9.72 11.21
CA GLU A 180 -3.94 -8.88 12.21
C GLU A 180 -4.71 -9.02 13.52
N LEU A 181 -3.98 -9.12 14.62
CA LEU A 181 -4.50 -9.06 15.97
C LEU A 181 -3.78 -7.93 16.69
N SER A 182 -4.53 -7.02 17.31
CA SER A 182 -4.00 -5.87 18.02
C SER A 182 -4.51 -5.86 19.45
N LEU A 183 -3.62 -5.50 20.37
CA LEU A 183 -3.88 -5.35 21.80
C LEU A 183 -3.45 -3.95 22.21
N ALA A 184 -4.38 -3.16 22.77
CA ALA A 184 -4.08 -1.87 23.38
C ALA A 184 -4.24 -1.99 24.89
N PHE A 185 -3.21 -1.65 25.64
CA PHE A 185 -3.15 -1.71 27.10
C PHE A 185 -2.62 -0.40 27.69
#